data_96e05762d66fe22b122dda58b0de026b
#
_entry.id   96e05762d66fe22b122dda58b0de026b
#
_cell.length_a   1.000
_cell.length_b   1.000
_cell.length_c   1.000
_cell.angle_alpha   90.00
_cell.angle_beta   90.00
_cell.angle_gamma   90.00
#
_symmetry.space_group_name_H-M   'P 1'
#
loop_
_entity.id
_entity.type
_entity.pdbx_description
1 polymer ?
#
loop_
_entity_poly.entity_id
_entity_poly.type
_entity_poly.pdbx_seq_one_letter_code
_entity_poly.pdbx_strand_id
1 'polypeptide(L)'
;VVGGTGFYVEVLLDGISPIPDVSPELLLRLAREAPGAALFDRLVLADPESARRIGPTDRQRLARALAVTETTGRAFSSWQSEPREPLPYPWSGYWLNPPRERLYARCDQRLEQMMKADGLAEIEALAQRHLDPALPAMKALGVPEFRAYLAGERSWEAALQAAQQSTRRFAKRQLTWFRNRFGKAKRIDEQFSESCLL
;
A
#
# COMPACT_ATOMS: atom_id res chain seq x y z
N VAL A 1 16.91 -10.66 -0.11
CA VAL A 1 15.62 -10.10 0.34
C VAL A 1 14.57 -10.42 -0.70
N VAL A 2 13.40 -10.88 -0.28
CA VAL A 2 12.25 -11.20 -1.14
C VAL A 2 11.03 -10.43 -0.64
N GLY A 3 10.28 -9.83 -1.55
CA GLY A 3 9.07 -9.08 -1.20
C GLY A 3 8.32 -8.50 -2.39
N GLY A 4 7.11 -8.00 -2.14
CA GLY A 4 6.24 -7.40 -3.16
C GLY A 4 5.86 -5.94 -2.86
N THR A 5 6.29 -5.39 -1.72
CA THR A 5 6.01 -3.99 -1.36
C THR A 5 7.10 -3.10 -1.94
N GLY A 6 6.82 -2.52 -3.12
CA GLY A 6 7.79 -1.73 -3.86
C GLY A 6 8.39 -0.59 -3.04
N PHE A 7 7.60 0.11 -2.22
CA PHE A 7 8.11 1.16 -1.33
C PHE A 7 9.21 0.67 -0.39
N TYR A 8 9.07 -0.53 0.21
CA TYR A 8 10.13 -1.07 1.07
C TYR A 8 11.38 -1.44 0.29
N VAL A 9 11.24 -1.90 -0.95
CA VAL A 9 12.39 -2.13 -1.84
C VAL A 9 13.10 -0.81 -2.14
N GLU A 10 12.36 0.25 -2.47
CA GLU A 10 12.92 1.59 -2.71
C GLU A 10 13.64 2.11 -1.47
N VAL A 11 13.02 2.03 -0.29
CA VAL A 11 13.65 2.47 0.97
C VAL A 11 14.93 1.68 1.28
N LEU A 12 14.93 0.37 1.03
CA LEU A 12 16.12 -0.47 1.23
C LEU A 12 17.27 -0.07 0.32
N LEU A 13 16.99 0.23 -0.94
CA LEU A 13 18.03 0.47 -1.95
C LEU A 13 18.46 1.94 -2.03
N ASP A 14 17.51 2.86 -1.95
CA ASP A 14 17.72 4.29 -2.19
C ASP A 14 17.67 5.12 -0.91
N GLY A 15 17.37 4.48 0.23
CA GLY A 15 17.16 5.16 1.50
C GLY A 15 15.79 5.86 1.60
N ILE A 16 15.56 6.50 2.73
CA ILE A 16 14.35 7.27 3.01
C ILE A 16 14.72 8.72 3.35
N SER A 17 13.91 9.67 2.89
CA SER A 17 14.07 11.08 3.27
C SER A 17 13.86 11.23 4.78
N PRO A 18 14.65 12.08 5.48
CA PRO A 18 14.62 12.23 6.94
C PRO A 18 13.43 13.09 7.40
N ILE A 19 12.23 12.69 6.99
CA ILE A 19 10.99 13.39 7.33
C ILE A 19 10.67 13.14 8.81
N PRO A 20 10.53 14.19 9.64
CA PRO A 20 10.21 14.02 11.05
C PRO A 20 8.90 13.28 11.31
N ASP A 21 8.86 12.59 12.45
CA ASP A 21 7.62 11.99 12.92
C ASP A 21 6.62 13.07 13.31
N VAL A 22 5.35 12.76 13.11
CA VAL A 22 4.23 13.61 13.51
C VAL A 22 3.29 12.83 14.40
N SER A 23 2.59 13.53 15.30
CA SER A 23 1.72 12.87 16.25
C SER A 23 0.58 12.13 15.55
N PRO A 24 0.25 10.90 15.99
CA PRO A 24 -0.90 10.16 15.46
C PRO A 24 -2.21 10.92 15.61
N GLU A 25 -2.36 11.69 16.70
CA GLU A 25 -3.55 12.50 17.00
C GLU A 25 -3.74 13.60 15.94
N LEU A 26 -2.64 14.29 15.57
CA LEU A 26 -2.67 15.31 14.51
C LEU A 26 -3.06 14.70 13.16
N LEU A 27 -2.50 13.54 12.82
CA LEU A 27 -2.84 12.81 11.60
C LEU A 27 -4.32 12.42 11.57
N LEU A 28 -4.83 11.88 12.67
CA LEU A 28 -6.23 11.48 12.80
C LEU A 28 -7.16 12.69 12.74
N ARG A 29 -6.79 13.79 13.40
CA ARG A 29 -7.53 15.05 13.34
C ARG A 29 -7.65 15.53 11.90
N LEU A 30 -6.53 15.73 11.21
CA LEU A 30 -6.52 16.17 9.82
C LEU A 30 -7.28 15.20 8.88
N ALA A 31 -7.17 13.89 9.10
CA ALA A 31 -7.90 12.91 8.31
C ALA A 31 -9.43 12.96 8.52
N ARG A 32 -9.90 13.46 9.66
CA ARG A 32 -11.34 13.52 10.04
C ARG A 32 -11.97 14.90 9.79
N GLU A 33 -11.23 15.98 9.99
CA GLU A 33 -11.75 17.35 10.07
C GLU A 33 -12.37 17.91 8.78
N ALA A 34 -11.89 17.48 7.61
CA ALA A 34 -12.31 18.15 6.37
C ALA A 34 -12.55 17.19 5.21
N PRO A 35 -13.41 17.54 4.25
CA PRO A 35 -13.39 16.94 2.91
C PRO A 35 -11.99 17.01 2.30
N GLY A 36 -11.65 16.03 1.47
CA GLY A 36 -10.32 16.02 0.81
C GLY A 36 -9.99 17.30 0.05
N ALA A 37 -11.00 17.95 -0.54
CA ALA A 37 -10.85 19.24 -1.21
C ALA A 37 -10.32 20.32 -0.26
N ALA A 38 -10.86 20.48 0.94
CA ALA A 38 -10.40 21.49 1.90
C ALA A 38 -8.97 21.22 2.41
N LEU A 39 -8.57 19.95 2.57
CA LEU A 39 -7.17 19.61 2.86
C LEU A 39 -6.27 19.94 1.68
N PHE A 40 -6.75 19.71 0.47
CA PHE A 40 -6.00 20.05 -0.74
C PHE A 40 -5.76 21.56 -0.88
N ASP A 41 -6.80 22.38 -0.67
CA ASP A 41 -6.69 23.84 -0.72
C ASP A 41 -5.68 24.37 0.32
N ARG A 42 -5.70 23.82 1.53
CA ARG A 42 -4.69 24.14 2.56
C ARG A 42 -3.28 23.75 2.12
N LEU A 43 -3.12 22.58 1.50
CA LEU A 43 -1.81 22.13 1.00
C LEU A 43 -1.33 22.98 -0.17
N VAL A 44 -2.21 23.46 -1.05
CA VAL A 44 -1.86 24.38 -2.14
C VAL A 44 -1.22 25.66 -1.60
N LEU A 45 -1.72 26.18 -0.46
CA LEU A 45 -1.17 27.37 0.19
C LEU A 45 0.13 27.08 0.94
N ALA A 46 0.19 25.95 1.64
CA ALA A 46 1.32 25.62 2.53
C ALA A 46 2.50 24.98 1.81
N ASP A 47 2.25 24.17 0.78
CA ASP A 47 3.25 23.46 -0.02
C ASP A 47 2.72 23.18 -1.45
N PRO A 48 2.80 24.18 -2.34
CA PRO A 48 2.31 24.06 -3.71
C PRO A 48 2.98 22.92 -4.50
N GLU A 49 4.23 22.59 -4.16
CA GLU A 49 4.96 21.52 -4.84
C GLU A 49 4.39 20.14 -4.48
N SER A 50 4.11 19.90 -3.20
CA SER A 50 3.42 18.67 -2.79
C SER A 50 2.00 18.59 -3.37
N ALA A 51 1.27 19.72 -3.43
CA ALA A 51 -0.07 19.76 -3.99
C ALA A 51 -0.12 19.35 -5.48
N ARG A 52 0.91 19.67 -6.27
CA ARG A 52 1.00 19.20 -7.67
C ARG A 52 1.13 17.69 -7.82
N ARG A 53 1.64 17.01 -6.79
CA ARG A 53 1.90 15.56 -6.80
C ARG A 53 0.83 14.74 -6.10
N ILE A 54 0.12 15.36 -5.14
CA ILE A 54 -0.90 14.71 -4.32
C ILE A 54 -2.28 15.15 -4.81
N GLY A 55 -3.05 14.20 -5.34
CA GLY A 55 -4.41 14.51 -5.80
C GLY A 55 -5.37 14.83 -4.65
N PRO A 56 -6.44 15.62 -4.91
CA PRO A 56 -7.39 16.08 -3.89
C PRO A 56 -8.18 14.93 -3.21
N THR A 57 -8.18 13.74 -3.80
CA THR A 57 -8.85 12.56 -3.26
C THR A 57 -7.96 11.72 -2.35
N ASP A 58 -6.64 11.94 -2.34
CA ASP A 58 -5.69 11.18 -1.53
C ASP A 58 -5.57 11.77 -0.12
N ARG A 59 -6.64 11.62 0.66
CA ARG A 59 -6.74 12.18 2.02
C ARG A 59 -5.58 11.81 2.93
N GLN A 60 -5.08 10.59 2.83
CA GLN A 60 -4.00 10.10 3.68
C GLN A 60 -2.70 10.87 3.40
N ARG A 61 -2.36 11.06 2.13
CA ARG A 61 -1.16 11.83 1.76
C ARG A 61 -1.32 13.31 2.03
N LEU A 62 -2.50 13.88 1.81
CA LEU A 62 -2.80 15.27 2.15
C LEU A 62 -2.63 15.53 3.66
N ALA A 63 -3.24 14.68 4.50
CA ALA A 63 -3.11 14.77 5.95
C ALA A 63 -1.66 14.63 6.41
N ARG A 64 -0.89 13.70 5.85
CA ARG A 64 0.53 13.51 6.18
C ARG A 64 1.37 14.72 5.80
N ALA A 65 1.19 15.27 4.60
CA ALA A 65 1.95 16.44 4.14
C ALA A 65 1.66 17.65 5.01
N LEU A 66 0.40 17.93 5.30
CA LEU A 66 -0.02 19.02 6.18
C LEU A 66 0.50 18.82 7.61
N ALA A 67 0.39 17.62 8.17
CA ALA A 67 0.88 17.33 9.52
C ALA A 67 2.38 17.62 9.66
N VAL A 68 3.19 17.20 8.69
CA VAL A 68 4.63 17.50 8.68
C VAL A 68 4.86 19.01 8.59
N THR A 69 4.18 19.69 7.69
CA THR A 69 4.32 21.16 7.50
C THR A 69 3.90 21.92 8.77
N GLU A 70 2.79 21.55 9.41
CA GLU A 70 2.30 22.18 10.63
C GLU A 70 3.23 21.90 11.83
N THR A 71 3.77 20.70 11.93
CA THR A 71 4.66 20.31 13.05
C THR A 71 6.02 21.00 12.94
N THR A 72 6.56 21.10 11.73
CA THR A 72 7.95 21.52 11.49
C THR A 72 8.10 22.97 11.05
N GLY A 73 7.01 23.61 10.63
CA GLY A 73 7.05 24.92 9.97
C GLY A 73 7.71 24.91 8.59
N ARG A 74 8.05 23.73 8.06
CA ARG A 74 8.76 23.55 6.79
C ARG A 74 7.93 22.69 5.82
N ALA A 75 7.90 23.07 4.54
CA ALA A 75 7.15 22.36 3.51
C ALA A 75 7.54 20.87 3.42
N PHE A 76 6.56 19.99 3.27
CA PHE A 76 6.80 18.54 3.13
C PHE A 76 7.67 18.20 1.92
N SER A 77 7.49 18.92 0.79
CA SER A 77 8.31 18.77 -0.42
C SER A 77 9.79 19.01 -0.16
N SER A 78 10.14 19.99 0.69
CA SER A 78 11.54 20.29 1.01
C SER A 78 12.20 19.16 1.82
N TRP A 79 11.45 18.47 2.71
CA TRP A 79 11.94 17.27 3.38
C TRP A 79 12.15 16.10 2.41
N GLN A 80 11.28 15.96 1.42
CA GLN A 80 11.43 14.93 0.39
C GLN A 80 12.65 15.13 -0.51
N SER A 81 13.13 16.37 -0.63
CA SER A 81 14.30 16.74 -1.41
C SER A 81 15.62 16.57 -0.65
N GLU A 82 15.56 16.30 0.66
CA GLU A 82 16.78 16.02 1.43
C GLU A 82 17.51 14.78 0.92
N PRO A 83 18.85 14.77 1.01
CA PRO A 83 19.65 13.63 0.62
C PRO A 83 19.18 12.35 1.36
N ARG A 84 19.13 11.26 0.63
CA ARG A 84 18.86 9.92 1.17
C ARG A 84 20.17 9.16 1.29
N GLU A 85 20.23 8.23 2.22
CA GLU A 85 21.36 7.32 2.36
C GLU A 85 21.07 6.01 1.59
N PRO A 86 21.58 5.84 0.39
CA PRO A 86 21.37 4.62 -0.39
C PRO A 86 22.13 3.45 0.23
N LEU A 87 21.74 2.23 -0.12
CA LEU A 87 22.44 1.02 0.29
C LEU A 87 23.93 1.11 -0.14
N PRO A 88 24.91 1.00 0.81
CA PRO A 88 26.33 1.19 0.52
C PRO A 88 27.00 0.00 -0.17
N TYR A 89 26.21 -0.97 -0.65
CA TYR A 89 26.70 -2.20 -1.29
C TYR A 89 26.17 -2.33 -2.71
N PRO A 90 26.93 -2.96 -3.63
CA PRO A 90 26.41 -3.33 -4.93
C PRO A 90 25.27 -4.35 -4.75
N TRP A 91 24.23 -4.25 -5.56
CA TRP A 91 23.11 -5.16 -5.51
C TRP A 91 22.68 -5.61 -6.91
N SER A 92 22.11 -6.81 -6.96
CA SER A 92 21.45 -7.34 -8.14
C SER A 92 19.99 -7.60 -7.81
N GLY A 93 19.09 -7.16 -8.66
CA GLY A 93 17.65 -7.30 -8.46
C GLY A 93 17.00 -8.11 -9.57
N TYR A 94 16.01 -8.91 -9.20
CA TYR A 94 15.17 -9.66 -10.13
C TYR A 94 13.70 -9.42 -9.75
N TRP A 95 12.83 -9.26 -10.74
CA TRP A 95 11.41 -9.18 -10.47
C TRP A 95 10.60 -10.08 -11.40
N LEU A 96 9.66 -10.80 -10.81
CA LEU A 96 8.79 -11.72 -11.52
C LEU A 96 7.64 -10.96 -12.18
N ASN A 97 7.45 -11.17 -13.47
CA ASN A 97 6.38 -10.58 -14.26
C ASN A 97 5.64 -11.68 -15.05
N PRO A 98 4.96 -12.60 -14.38
CA PRO A 98 4.22 -13.65 -15.07
C PRO A 98 3.08 -13.06 -15.90
N PRO A 99 2.57 -13.77 -16.92
CA PRO A 99 1.38 -13.37 -17.64
C PRO A 99 0.23 -13.04 -16.70
N ARG A 100 -0.49 -11.95 -17.01
CA ARG A 100 -1.51 -11.38 -16.11
C ARG A 100 -2.60 -12.39 -15.74
N GLU A 101 -3.07 -13.15 -16.74
CA GLU A 101 -4.11 -14.15 -16.56
C GLU A 101 -3.68 -15.22 -15.56
N ARG A 102 -2.45 -15.70 -15.71
CA ARG A 102 -1.87 -16.68 -14.80
C ARG A 102 -1.72 -16.13 -13.38
N LEU A 103 -1.25 -14.88 -13.24
CA LEU A 103 -1.13 -14.23 -11.92
C LEU A 103 -2.50 -14.11 -11.24
N TYR A 104 -3.51 -13.67 -11.98
CA TYR A 104 -4.86 -13.49 -11.46
C TYR A 104 -5.50 -14.80 -11.05
N ALA A 105 -5.39 -15.83 -11.89
CA ALA A 105 -5.88 -17.17 -11.55
C ALA A 105 -5.25 -17.72 -10.26
N ARG A 106 -3.93 -17.53 -10.09
CA ARG A 106 -3.22 -17.95 -8.86
C ARG A 106 -3.64 -17.13 -7.63
N CYS A 107 -3.88 -15.83 -7.78
CA CYS A 107 -4.40 -14.99 -6.70
C CYS A 107 -5.78 -15.47 -6.24
N ASP A 108 -6.67 -15.74 -7.20
CA ASP A 108 -8.04 -16.18 -6.94
C ASP A 108 -8.05 -17.56 -6.25
N GLN A 109 -7.31 -18.51 -6.80
CA GLN A 109 -7.19 -19.86 -6.24
C GLN A 109 -6.60 -19.85 -4.81
N ARG A 110 -5.54 -19.06 -4.60
CA ARG A 110 -4.91 -18.94 -3.28
C ARG A 110 -5.91 -18.38 -2.25
N LEU A 111 -6.65 -17.34 -2.61
CA LEU A 111 -7.64 -16.76 -1.70
C LEU A 111 -8.73 -17.79 -1.34
N GLU A 112 -9.25 -18.54 -2.31
CA GLU A 112 -10.23 -19.60 -2.05
C GLU A 112 -9.68 -20.66 -1.11
N GLN A 113 -8.43 -21.10 -1.33
CA GLN A 113 -7.79 -22.08 -0.47
C GLN A 113 -7.61 -21.56 0.96
N MET A 114 -7.18 -20.30 1.11
CA MET A 114 -7.05 -19.66 2.44
C MET A 114 -8.39 -19.61 3.17
N MET A 115 -9.46 -19.22 2.48
CA MET A 115 -10.79 -19.13 3.10
C MET A 115 -11.41 -20.50 3.44
N LYS A 116 -11.10 -21.53 2.65
CA LYS A 116 -11.51 -22.91 2.94
C LYS A 116 -10.73 -23.56 4.08
N ALA A 117 -9.53 -23.10 4.36
CA ALA A 117 -8.73 -23.48 5.52
C ALA A 117 -9.17 -22.65 6.74
N ASP A 118 -8.26 -21.91 7.35
CA ASP A 118 -8.51 -21.19 8.61
C ASP A 118 -8.82 -19.69 8.42
N GLY A 119 -8.78 -19.19 7.17
CA GLY A 119 -8.89 -17.76 6.89
C GLY A 119 -10.19 -17.12 7.38
N LEU A 120 -11.31 -17.83 7.28
CA LEU A 120 -12.59 -17.33 7.80
C LEU A 120 -12.58 -17.27 9.32
N ALA A 121 -12.05 -18.29 10.01
CA ALA A 121 -11.93 -18.33 11.45
C ALA A 121 -11.02 -17.23 12.00
N GLU A 122 -9.91 -16.92 11.29
CA GLU A 122 -9.04 -15.79 11.63
C GLU A 122 -9.79 -14.45 11.55
N ILE A 123 -10.60 -14.24 10.51
CA ILE A 123 -11.40 -13.02 10.33
C ILE A 123 -12.48 -12.92 11.40
N GLU A 124 -13.11 -14.02 11.77
CA GLU A 124 -14.10 -14.07 12.86
C GLU A 124 -13.45 -13.69 14.19
N ALA A 125 -12.31 -14.31 14.52
CA ALA A 125 -11.55 -13.98 15.73
C ALA A 125 -11.10 -12.51 15.75
N LEU A 126 -10.71 -11.96 14.58
CA LEU A 126 -10.38 -10.53 14.46
C LEU A 126 -11.61 -9.64 14.67
N ALA A 127 -12.77 -10.03 14.17
CA ALA A 127 -14.03 -9.30 14.33
C ALA A 127 -14.46 -9.22 15.80
N GLN A 128 -14.29 -10.32 16.56
CA GLN A 128 -14.59 -10.38 18.00
C GLN A 128 -13.75 -9.42 18.85
N ARG A 129 -12.62 -8.96 18.35
CA ARG A 129 -11.77 -7.99 19.05
C ARG A 129 -12.30 -6.56 19.03
N HIS A 130 -13.34 -6.26 18.29
CA HIS A 130 -13.98 -4.94 18.17
C HIS A 130 -12.99 -3.79 17.93
N LEU A 131 -11.97 -4.03 17.13
CA LEU A 131 -10.92 -3.05 16.83
C LEU A 131 -11.47 -1.89 15.97
N ASP A 132 -10.84 -0.72 16.10
CA ASP A 132 -11.14 0.44 15.24
C ASP A 132 -11.00 0.04 13.74
N PRO A 133 -12.06 0.21 12.93
CA PRO A 133 -12.00 -0.06 11.49
C PRO A 133 -10.93 0.71 10.72
N ALA A 134 -10.40 1.80 11.28
CA ALA A 134 -9.31 2.57 10.70
C ALA A 134 -7.95 1.87 10.76
N LEU A 135 -7.77 0.90 11.65
CA LEU A 135 -6.52 0.17 11.82
C LEU A 135 -6.10 -0.60 10.55
N PRO A 136 -4.80 -0.70 10.26
CA PRO A 136 -4.31 -1.42 9.08
C PRO A 136 -4.77 -2.86 8.99
N ALA A 137 -4.80 -3.60 10.10
CA ALA A 137 -5.27 -4.99 10.15
C ALA A 137 -6.72 -5.14 9.65
N MET A 138 -7.59 -4.16 9.98
CA MET A 138 -8.99 -4.16 9.57
C MET A 138 -9.18 -3.87 8.06
N LYS A 139 -8.13 -3.41 7.39
CA LYS A 139 -8.11 -3.10 5.95
C LYS A 139 -7.29 -4.12 5.14
N ALA A 140 -6.81 -5.19 5.78
CA ALA A 140 -6.10 -6.25 5.08
C ALA A 140 -7.01 -6.90 4.02
N LEU A 141 -6.40 -7.34 2.91
CA LEU A 141 -7.14 -7.94 1.78
C LEU A 141 -7.98 -9.13 2.25
N GLY A 142 -9.25 -9.11 1.93
CA GLY A 142 -10.24 -10.10 2.34
C GLY A 142 -10.95 -9.77 3.67
N VAL A 143 -10.32 -9.05 4.60
CA VAL A 143 -10.93 -8.75 5.91
C VAL A 143 -12.23 -7.95 5.79
N PRO A 144 -12.30 -6.80 5.07
CA PRO A 144 -13.56 -6.06 4.95
C PRO A 144 -14.67 -6.89 4.29
N GLU A 145 -14.31 -7.62 3.24
CA GLU A 145 -15.27 -8.37 2.44
C GLU A 145 -15.89 -9.54 3.23
N PHE A 146 -15.06 -10.32 3.93
CA PHE A 146 -15.54 -11.46 4.71
C PHE A 146 -16.14 -11.05 6.06
N ARG A 147 -15.76 -9.91 6.63
CA ARG A 147 -16.50 -9.34 7.76
C ARG A 147 -17.92 -8.99 7.38
N ALA A 148 -18.15 -8.43 6.20
CA ALA A 148 -19.50 -8.15 5.70
C ALA A 148 -20.30 -9.44 5.47
N TYR A 149 -19.65 -10.53 5.08
CA TYR A 149 -20.27 -11.86 5.03
C TYR A 149 -20.67 -12.36 6.43
N LEU A 150 -19.75 -12.31 7.40
CA LEU A 150 -20.03 -12.72 8.78
C LEU A 150 -21.13 -11.89 9.45
N ALA A 151 -21.26 -10.62 9.05
CA ALA A 151 -22.36 -9.74 9.50
C ALA A 151 -23.70 -9.99 8.77
N GLY A 152 -23.76 -10.91 7.80
CA GLY A 152 -24.97 -11.17 7.02
C GLY A 152 -25.29 -10.10 5.96
N GLU A 153 -24.39 -9.16 5.71
CA GLU A 153 -24.57 -8.07 4.74
C GLU A 153 -24.34 -8.51 3.29
N ARG A 154 -23.63 -9.63 3.10
CA ARG A 154 -23.29 -10.19 1.77
C ARG A 154 -23.36 -11.71 1.78
N SER A 155 -23.62 -12.31 0.60
CA SER A 155 -23.42 -13.75 0.43
C SER A 155 -21.93 -14.10 0.40
N TRP A 156 -21.62 -15.37 0.60
CA TRP A 156 -20.26 -15.91 0.45
C TRP A 156 -19.66 -15.61 -0.91
N GLU A 157 -20.42 -15.85 -1.97
CA GLU A 157 -19.98 -15.65 -3.37
C GLU A 157 -19.66 -14.18 -3.62
N ALA A 158 -20.50 -13.26 -3.13
CA ALA A 158 -20.28 -11.83 -3.27
C ALA A 158 -19.05 -11.35 -2.50
N ALA A 159 -18.83 -11.87 -1.29
CA ALA A 159 -17.65 -11.57 -0.49
C ALA A 159 -16.37 -12.09 -1.16
N LEU A 160 -16.37 -13.34 -1.61
CA LEU A 160 -15.25 -13.98 -2.30
C LEU A 160 -14.89 -13.21 -3.59
N GLN A 161 -15.86 -12.91 -4.43
CA GLN A 161 -15.65 -12.17 -5.68
C GLN A 161 -15.05 -10.77 -5.41
N ALA A 162 -15.55 -10.06 -4.42
CA ALA A 162 -15.04 -8.75 -4.03
C ALA A 162 -13.59 -8.83 -3.52
N ALA A 163 -13.27 -9.81 -2.68
CA ALA A 163 -11.94 -10.05 -2.14
C ALA A 163 -10.94 -10.47 -3.23
N GLN A 164 -11.35 -11.33 -4.18
CA GLN A 164 -10.56 -11.67 -5.37
C GLN A 164 -10.28 -10.42 -6.20
N GLN A 165 -11.28 -9.57 -6.44
CA GLN A 165 -11.09 -8.32 -7.19
C GLN A 165 -10.10 -7.38 -6.48
N SER A 166 -10.21 -7.23 -5.16
CA SER A 166 -9.30 -6.42 -4.35
C SER A 166 -7.86 -6.94 -4.44
N THR A 167 -7.68 -8.27 -4.39
CA THR A 167 -6.39 -8.95 -4.52
C THR A 167 -5.79 -8.75 -5.91
N ARG A 168 -6.57 -8.90 -6.98
CA ARG A 168 -6.10 -8.64 -8.36
C ARG A 168 -5.70 -7.17 -8.57
N ARG A 169 -6.45 -6.22 -8.00
CA ARG A 169 -6.09 -4.79 -8.02
C ARG A 169 -4.78 -4.54 -7.29
N PHE A 170 -4.55 -5.21 -6.17
CA PHE A 170 -3.29 -5.10 -5.43
C PHE A 170 -2.12 -5.67 -6.25
N ALA A 171 -2.23 -6.86 -6.81
CA ALA A 171 -1.23 -7.46 -7.69
C ALA A 171 -0.92 -6.58 -8.92
N LYS A 172 -1.96 -5.97 -9.53
CA LYS A 172 -1.77 -5.00 -10.63
C LYS A 172 -0.94 -3.79 -10.18
N ARG A 173 -1.20 -3.24 -8.99
CA ARG A 173 -0.42 -2.11 -8.46
C ARG A 173 1.04 -2.49 -8.25
N GLN A 174 1.32 -3.68 -7.70
CA GLN A 174 2.69 -4.19 -7.55
C GLN A 174 3.41 -4.28 -8.91
N LEU A 175 2.82 -4.94 -9.91
CA LEU A 175 3.42 -5.05 -11.24
C LEU A 175 3.68 -3.68 -11.87
N THR A 176 2.74 -2.74 -11.73
CA THR A 176 2.90 -1.39 -12.25
C THR A 176 4.04 -0.66 -11.57
N TRP A 177 4.18 -0.80 -10.26
CA TRP A 177 5.28 -0.22 -9.51
C TRP A 177 6.63 -0.77 -9.95
N PHE A 178 6.79 -2.10 -9.99
CA PHE A 178 8.04 -2.75 -10.40
C PHE A 178 8.43 -2.37 -11.82
N ARG A 179 7.47 -2.35 -12.74
CA ARG A 179 7.72 -1.93 -14.13
C ARG A 179 8.24 -0.51 -14.24
N ASN A 180 7.70 0.41 -13.43
CA ASN A 180 8.01 1.83 -13.57
C ASN A 180 9.18 2.29 -12.69
N ARG A 181 9.43 1.61 -11.57
CA ARG A 181 10.39 2.05 -10.55
C ARG A 181 11.60 1.14 -10.38
N PHE A 182 11.51 -0.11 -10.84
CA PHE A 182 12.57 -1.10 -10.62
C PHE A 182 13.31 -1.44 -11.93
N GLY A 183 13.56 -0.42 -12.77
CA GLY A 183 14.13 -0.59 -14.12
C GLY A 183 15.58 -1.09 -14.14
N LYS A 184 16.33 -0.98 -13.04
CA LYS A 184 17.69 -1.54 -12.89
C LYS A 184 17.68 -3.06 -12.64
N ALA A 185 16.54 -3.64 -12.30
CA ALA A 185 16.44 -5.07 -12.02
C ALA A 185 16.13 -5.87 -13.28
N LYS A 186 16.63 -7.10 -13.35
CA LYS A 186 16.33 -8.04 -14.42
C LYS A 186 14.88 -8.53 -14.31
N ARG A 187 14.11 -8.35 -15.37
CA ARG A 187 12.74 -8.86 -15.45
C ARG A 187 12.75 -10.34 -15.81
N ILE A 188 11.93 -11.12 -15.12
CA ILE A 188 11.69 -12.54 -15.39
C ILE A 188 10.20 -12.71 -15.70
N ASP A 189 9.89 -13.02 -16.96
CA ASP A 189 8.50 -13.13 -17.46
C ASP A 189 7.89 -14.53 -17.20
N GLU A 190 8.70 -15.51 -16.83
CA GLU A 190 8.31 -16.89 -16.57
C GLU A 190 8.31 -17.23 -15.09
N GLN A 191 7.96 -18.49 -14.78
CA GLN A 191 8.11 -18.99 -13.42
C GLN A 191 9.60 -19.04 -13.07
N PHE A 192 9.95 -18.49 -11.90
CA PHE A 192 11.31 -18.55 -11.41
C PHE A 192 11.81 -20.00 -11.36
N SER A 193 12.96 -20.23 -11.97
CA SER A 193 13.76 -21.46 -11.84
C SER A 193 15.19 -21.05 -11.50
N GLU A 194 15.96 -21.96 -10.90
CA GLU A 194 17.35 -21.68 -10.55
C GLU A 194 18.21 -21.27 -11.76
N SER A 195 17.85 -21.75 -12.95
CA SER A 195 18.48 -21.35 -14.21
C SER A 195 18.28 -19.86 -14.57
N CYS A 196 17.39 -19.15 -13.93
CA CYS A 196 17.20 -17.71 -14.13
C CYS A 196 18.27 -16.85 -13.41
N LEU A 197 19.10 -17.45 -12.55
CA LEU A 197 20.14 -16.76 -11.78
C LEU A 197 21.52 -16.77 -12.45
N LEU A 198 21.70 -17.58 -13.49
CA LEU A 198 22.91 -17.67 -14.30
C LEU A 198 22.81 -16.76 -15.53
#